data_27f4540f3bb145552c264738f59e3218
#
_entry.id   27f4540f3bb145552c264738f59e3218
#
_cell.length_a   1.000
_cell.length_b   1.000
_cell.length_c   1.000
_cell.angle_alpha   90.00
_cell.angle_beta   90.00
_cell.angle_gamma   90.00
#
_symmetry.space_group_name_H-M   'P 1'
#
loop_
_entity.id
_entity.type
_entity.pdbx_description
1 polymer ?
#
loop_
_entity_poly.entity_id
_entity_poly.type
_entity_poly.pdbx_seq_one_letter_code
_entity_poly.pdbx_strand_id
1 'polypeptide(L)'
;MKQRTYIFLLFSILLSANGYAQKGIMHLSQQTLMHEVRETPSPLDGQHIAVNPPRFMWPDKFPHLGAVLDGVEEEDYKPDVTYRIRIARDPEFKSEVITAERKWAFFNPFKLFGKGKWYWQHAYVDKSGKEEWSPVYHFYVDDQTRTFNPPSLQEVLAKLPKTHPRILLDANDWDNIIERNKNNPEAQAYITKANKCLNHPLKHLEEEIDTTQVVKLTNIVQYRSALIRESRKIVDREEANIEAMVRAYLLTKDEVYYKEGIKRLSEILSWKNSKYFAGDFNRSTILSMSTSAYDAWYNLLTPEEKKLLLRTIRDNGKKFYHEYVNHLENRIADNHVWQMTFRILNMAAFATYGELPMS
;
A
#
# COMPACT_ATOMS: atom_id res chain seq x y z
N MET A 1 33.59 -41.46 -22.86
CA MET A 1 34.02 -40.08 -23.14
C MET A 1 32.96 -39.11 -23.64
N LYS A 2 31.75 -39.54 -24.01
CA LYS A 2 30.67 -38.64 -24.50
C LYS A 2 29.82 -37.99 -23.44
N GLN A 3 29.74 -38.54 -22.24
CA GLN A 3 28.90 -37.98 -21.16
C GLN A 3 29.48 -36.74 -20.43
N ARG A 4 30.81 -36.60 -20.42
CA ARG A 4 31.45 -35.42 -19.75
C ARG A 4 31.32 -34.12 -20.55
N THR A 5 31.22 -34.21 -21.88
CA THR A 5 31.11 -33.04 -22.75
C THR A 5 29.74 -32.36 -22.65
N TYR A 6 28.66 -33.13 -22.46
CA TYR A 6 27.32 -32.57 -22.32
C TYR A 6 27.09 -31.85 -20.97
N ILE A 7 27.74 -32.31 -19.91
CA ILE A 7 27.66 -31.65 -18.61
C ILE A 7 28.34 -30.28 -18.64
N PHE A 8 29.48 -30.17 -19.38
CA PHE A 8 30.17 -28.88 -19.53
C PHE A 8 29.40 -27.89 -20.40
N LEU A 9 28.68 -28.35 -21.42
CA LEU A 9 27.84 -27.50 -22.26
C LEU A 9 26.60 -27.00 -21.52
N LEU A 10 25.97 -27.84 -20.71
CA LEU A 10 24.83 -27.45 -19.86
C LEU A 10 25.25 -26.45 -18.75
N PHE A 11 26.46 -26.63 -18.20
CA PHE A 11 26.98 -25.69 -17.20
C PHE A 11 27.35 -24.33 -17.82
N SER A 12 27.87 -24.31 -19.06
CA SER A 12 28.16 -23.06 -19.76
C SER A 12 26.90 -22.31 -20.20
N ILE A 13 25.83 -23.03 -20.56
CA ILE A 13 24.53 -22.42 -20.90
C ILE A 13 23.86 -21.87 -19.64
N LEU A 14 23.95 -22.57 -18.51
CA LEU A 14 23.41 -22.07 -17.22
C LEU A 14 24.20 -20.85 -16.69
N LEU A 15 25.54 -20.80 -16.91
CA LEU A 15 26.34 -19.65 -16.55
C LEU A 15 26.09 -18.44 -17.47
N SER A 16 25.82 -18.67 -18.77
CA SER A 16 25.47 -17.59 -19.69
C SER A 16 24.05 -17.09 -19.47
N ALA A 17 23.10 -17.97 -19.15
CA ALA A 17 21.73 -17.57 -18.79
C ALA A 17 21.69 -16.76 -17.48
N ASN A 18 22.47 -17.15 -16.47
CA ASN A 18 22.61 -16.36 -15.25
C ASN A 18 23.32 -15.01 -15.49
N GLY A 19 24.28 -14.96 -16.43
CA GLY A 19 24.95 -13.71 -16.81
C GLY A 19 24.01 -12.71 -17.51
N TYR A 20 23.08 -13.19 -18.32
CA TYR A 20 22.08 -12.35 -18.98
C TYR A 20 20.94 -11.93 -18.02
N ALA A 21 20.52 -12.81 -17.13
CA ALA A 21 19.59 -12.47 -16.07
C ALA A 21 20.17 -11.42 -15.10
N GLN A 22 21.45 -11.57 -14.72
CA GLN A 22 22.14 -10.58 -13.90
C GLN A 22 22.30 -9.22 -14.60
N LYS A 23 22.54 -9.15 -15.90
CA LYS A 23 22.60 -7.87 -16.61
C LYS A 23 21.25 -7.16 -16.66
N GLY A 24 20.16 -7.89 -16.86
CA GLY A 24 18.81 -7.31 -16.82
C GLY A 24 18.40 -6.86 -15.40
N ILE A 25 18.77 -7.61 -14.38
CA ILE A 25 18.55 -7.28 -12.98
C ILE A 25 19.47 -6.13 -12.52
N MET A 26 20.71 -6.05 -13.00
CA MET A 26 21.62 -4.98 -12.63
C MET A 26 21.17 -3.60 -13.11
N HIS A 27 20.39 -3.48 -14.17
CA HIS A 27 19.79 -2.21 -14.56
C HIS A 27 18.63 -1.78 -13.66
N LEU A 28 17.99 -2.71 -12.95
CA LEU A 28 16.98 -2.44 -11.94
C LEU A 28 17.58 -2.36 -10.51
N SER A 29 18.76 -2.93 -10.32
CA SER A 29 19.39 -3.10 -9.02
C SER A 29 20.71 -2.38 -8.84
N GLN A 30 20.92 -1.25 -9.47
CA GLN A 30 21.85 -0.28 -8.89
C GLN A 30 21.23 0.40 -7.65
N GLN A 31 20.34 -0.26 -7.03
CA GLN A 31 20.02 -0.10 -5.63
C GLN A 31 21.20 -0.65 -4.86
N THR A 32 22.12 0.21 -4.57
CA THR A 32 23.20 -0.14 -3.68
C THR A 32 22.60 -0.40 -2.32
N LEU A 33 22.63 -1.64 -1.99
CA LEU A 33 22.40 -2.20 -0.70
C LEU A 33 22.95 -1.27 0.38
N MET A 34 22.06 -0.77 1.20
CA MET A 34 22.26 -0.37 2.58
C MET A 34 22.68 1.05 2.92
N HIS A 35 23.38 1.83 2.13
CA HIS A 35 23.76 3.21 2.54
C HIS A 35 23.60 4.28 1.46
N GLU A 36 23.46 3.89 0.22
CA GLU A 36 23.20 4.80 -0.89
C GLU A 36 22.18 4.17 -1.82
N VAL A 37 20.91 4.49 -1.65
CA VAL A 37 19.90 4.20 -2.66
C VAL A 37 20.15 5.15 -3.82
N ARG A 38 20.88 4.71 -4.82
CA ARG A 38 21.04 5.43 -6.08
C ARG A 38 19.95 4.95 -7.04
N GLU A 39 18.87 5.66 -7.06
CA GLU A 39 17.90 5.50 -8.13
C GLU A 39 18.50 6.07 -9.41
N THR A 40 18.41 5.32 -10.50
CA THR A 40 18.74 5.85 -11.82
C THR A 40 17.58 6.72 -12.30
N PRO A 41 17.83 7.85 -12.97
CA PRO A 41 16.78 8.62 -13.59
C PRO A 41 15.94 7.77 -14.54
N SER A 42 14.63 7.89 -14.46
CA SER A 42 13.70 7.19 -15.36
C SER A 42 12.70 8.21 -15.92
N PRO A 43 12.39 8.18 -17.24
CA PRO A 43 13.02 7.35 -18.28
C PRO A 43 14.52 7.56 -18.40
N LEU A 44 15.29 6.50 -18.75
CA LEU A 44 16.71 6.63 -19.01
C LEU A 44 16.97 7.50 -20.24
N ASP A 45 18.13 8.13 -20.28
CA ASP A 45 18.51 8.92 -21.46
C ASP A 45 18.57 8.05 -22.73
N GLY A 46 17.84 8.49 -23.76
CA GLY A 46 17.67 7.75 -25.00
C GLY A 46 16.70 6.57 -24.95
N GLN A 47 15.97 6.37 -23.86
CA GLN A 47 15.07 5.22 -23.71
C GLN A 47 13.87 5.30 -24.63
N HIS A 48 13.54 4.19 -25.31
CA HIS A 48 12.23 3.92 -25.87
C HIS A 48 11.32 3.39 -24.78
N ILE A 49 10.29 4.13 -24.39
CA ILE A 49 9.45 3.77 -23.25
C ILE A 49 8.47 2.65 -23.61
N ALA A 50 8.29 1.71 -22.67
CA ALA A 50 7.35 0.61 -22.85
C ALA A 50 5.89 1.00 -22.61
N VAL A 51 5.65 2.04 -21.78
CA VAL A 51 4.33 2.51 -21.37
C VAL A 51 4.25 4.03 -21.43
N ASN A 52 3.18 4.56 -22.00
CA ASN A 52 2.87 5.97 -22.12
C ASN A 52 1.59 6.29 -21.31
N PRO A 53 1.61 7.19 -20.32
CA PRO A 53 2.75 8.00 -19.90
C PRO A 53 3.76 7.20 -19.09
N PRO A 54 5.08 7.55 -19.14
CA PRO A 54 6.07 6.97 -18.27
C PRO A 54 5.98 7.55 -16.87
N ARG A 55 6.43 6.81 -15.87
CA ARG A 55 6.76 7.37 -14.58
C ARG A 55 8.14 8.03 -14.64
N PHE A 56 8.21 9.29 -14.24
CA PHE A 56 9.48 9.99 -14.04
C PHE A 56 9.96 9.77 -12.62
N MET A 57 11.23 9.39 -12.50
CA MET A 57 11.90 9.19 -11.21
C MET A 57 13.32 9.75 -11.29
N TRP A 58 13.85 10.18 -10.17
CA TRP A 58 15.23 10.66 -10.05
C TRP A 58 15.76 10.36 -8.65
N PRO A 59 17.10 10.39 -8.44
CA PRO A 59 17.66 10.19 -7.13
C PRO A 59 17.13 11.17 -6.10
N ASP A 60 16.73 10.67 -4.95
CA ASP A 60 16.38 11.54 -3.81
C ASP A 60 17.66 12.20 -3.28
N LYS A 61 17.62 13.51 -3.06
CA LYS A 61 18.75 14.24 -2.48
C LYS A 61 19.02 13.85 -1.04
N PHE A 62 17.98 13.43 -0.33
CA PHE A 62 18.04 12.94 1.04
C PHE A 62 17.37 11.58 1.12
N PRO A 63 18.07 10.52 0.67
CA PRO A 63 17.51 9.19 0.75
C PRO A 63 17.23 8.88 2.22
N HIS A 64 15.94 8.85 2.59
CA HIS A 64 15.55 8.51 3.92
C HIS A 64 15.84 7.05 4.12
N LEU A 65 16.87 6.86 4.85
CA LEU A 65 17.17 5.60 5.45
C LEU A 65 16.00 5.21 6.35
N GLY A 66 15.50 4.02 6.23
CA GLY A 66 14.41 3.48 7.02
C GLY A 66 14.60 3.48 8.52
N ALA A 67 15.69 4.01 8.94
CA ALA A 67 16.01 4.34 10.30
C ALA A 67 15.34 5.64 10.77
N VAL A 68 14.42 6.13 10.02
CA VAL A 68 13.56 7.08 10.62
C VAL A 68 12.95 6.30 11.75
N LEU A 69 13.74 6.12 12.87
CA LEU A 69 13.37 7.27 13.50
C LEU A 69 12.71 6.87 14.79
N ASP A 70 13.49 6.12 15.48
CA ASP A 70 13.25 6.08 16.91
C ASP A 70 13.27 7.52 17.42
N GLY A 71 12.08 8.12 17.55
CA GLY A 71 11.88 9.34 18.28
C GLY A 71 11.51 10.60 17.51
N VAL A 72 11.36 10.56 16.18
CA VAL A 72 10.73 11.64 15.42
C VAL A 72 9.28 11.24 15.14
N GLU A 73 8.33 12.01 15.59
CA GLU A 73 6.95 11.84 15.19
C GLU A 73 6.86 12.06 13.68
N GLU A 74 6.19 11.14 12.97
CA GLU A 74 6.06 11.19 11.51
C GLU A 74 5.47 12.52 11.01
N GLU A 75 4.66 13.17 11.86
CA GLU A 75 4.03 14.46 11.60
C GLU A 75 5.03 15.63 11.55
N ASP A 76 6.19 15.47 12.20
CA ASP A 76 7.23 16.51 12.26
C ASP A 76 8.24 16.41 11.10
N TYR A 77 8.18 15.33 10.32
CA TYR A 77 9.06 15.16 9.18
C TYR A 77 8.59 16.02 8.01
N LYS A 78 9.33 17.07 7.74
CA LYS A 78 9.14 17.91 6.55
C LYS A 78 10.41 17.84 5.71
N PRO A 79 10.33 17.32 4.48
CA PRO A 79 11.47 17.34 3.58
C PRO A 79 11.92 18.80 3.37
N ASP A 80 13.21 19.04 3.55
CA ASP A 80 13.81 20.38 3.38
C ASP A 80 14.00 20.76 1.90
N VAL A 81 13.62 19.88 1.00
CA VAL A 81 13.82 20.03 -0.43
C VAL A 81 12.50 19.82 -1.17
N THR A 82 12.26 20.71 -2.11
CA THR A 82 11.24 20.57 -3.12
C THR A 82 11.89 20.14 -4.43
N TYR A 83 11.24 19.29 -5.19
CA TYR A 83 11.69 18.88 -6.51
C TYR A 83 10.87 19.61 -7.56
N ARG A 84 11.51 19.97 -8.64
CA ARG A 84 10.86 20.49 -9.85
C ARG A 84 11.20 19.63 -11.03
N ILE A 85 10.22 19.35 -11.88
CA ILE A 85 10.42 18.65 -13.15
C ILE A 85 9.91 19.51 -14.29
N ARG A 86 10.59 19.47 -15.43
CA ARG A 86 10.10 19.98 -16.70
C ARG A 86 10.31 18.98 -17.82
N ILE A 87 9.33 18.91 -18.71
CA ILE A 87 9.28 17.98 -19.83
C ILE A 87 8.85 18.77 -21.05
N ALA A 88 9.49 18.58 -22.21
CA ALA A 88 9.18 19.34 -23.41
C ALA A 88 9.52 18.58 -24.70
N ARG A 89 9.11 19.13 -25.84
CA ARG A 89 9.48 18.63 -27.16
C ARG A 89 10.89 19.02 -27.61
N ASP A 90 11.49 20.00 -26.97
CA ASP A 90 12.81 20.51 -27.31
C ASP A 90 13.71 20.61 -26.05
N PRO A 91 15.05 20.54 -26.22
CA PRO A 91 15.99 20.53 -25.09
C PRO A 91 16.10 21.88 -24.38
N GLU A 92 15.58 22.98 -24.96
CA GLU A 92 15.54 24.32 -24.36
C GLU A 92 14.25 24.53 -23.54
N PHE A 93 13.33 23.56 -23.55
CA PHE A 93 12.04 23.60 -22.84
C PHE A 93 11.16 24.80 -23.22
N LYS A 94 10.99 25.04 -24.53
CA LYS A 94 10.18 26.10 -25.08
C LYS A 94 8.88 25.65 -25.71
N SER A 95 8.78 24.36 -26.09
CA SER A 95 7.69 23.78 -26.86
C SER A 95 7.00 22.66 -26.08
N GLU A 96 5.67 22.73 -25.98
CA GLU A 96 4.81 21.77 -25.26
C GLU A 96 5.30 21.50 -23.81
N VAL A 97 5.65 22.54 -23.08
CA VAL A 97 6.29 22.41 -21.76
C VAL A 97 5.28 21.96 -20.71
N ILE A 98 5.64 20.91 -20.00
CA ILE A 98 4.95 20.42 -18.80
C ILE A 98 5.89 20.66 -17.61
N THR A 99 5.43 21.35 -16.59
CA THR A 99 6.17 21.57 -15.35
C THR A 99 5.38 21.08 -14.15
N ALA A 100 6.08 20.56 -13.15
CA ALA A 100 5.45 20.21 -11.87
C ALA A 100 6.44 20.41 -10.73
N GLU A 101 5.91 20.80 -9.57
CA GLU A 101 6.63 20.84 -8.31
C GLU A 101 6.17 19.67 -7.44
N ARG A 102 7.12 19.01 -6.77
CA ARG A 102 6.89 17.78 -5.99
C ARG A 102 7.68 17.83 -4.68
N LYS A 103 7.14 17.14 -3.69
CA LYS A 103 7.85 16.88 -2.42
C LYS A 103 8.71 15.62 -2.47
N TRP A 104 8.52 14.79 -3.46
CA TRP A 104 9.18 13.50 -3.68
C TRP A 104 9.90 13.43 -5.01
N ALA A 105 10.85 12.51 -5.09
CA ALA A 105 11.73 12.33 -6.22
C ALA A 105 11.06 11.57 -7.39
N PHE A 106 9.77 11.80 -7.63
CA PHE A 106 9.08 11.24 -8.79
C PHE A 106 7.89 12.10 -9.26
N PHE A 107 7.48 11.83 -10.49
CA PHE A 107 6.30 12.43 -11.11
C PHE A 107 5.58 11.42 -12.02
N ASN A 108 4.29 11.25 -11.79
CA ASN A 108 3.39 10.49 -12.64
C ASN A 108 2.51 11.48 -13.42
N PRO A 109 2.78 11.72 -14.70
CA PRO A 109 1.89 12.55 -15.52
C PRO A 109 0.59 11.80 -15.81
N PHE A 110 -0.52 12.53 -15.73
CA PHE A 110 -1.84 12.00 -16.12
C PHE A 110 -2.20 12.40 -17.56
N LYS A 111 -1.20 12.67 -18.37
CA LYS A 111 -1.35 13.09 -19.76
C LYS A 111 -0.48 12.23 -20.67
N LEU A 112 -1.07 11.73 -21.73
CA LEU A 112 -0.34 11.00 -22.76
C LEU A 112 0.61 11.91 -23.52
N PHE A 113 1.79 11.39 -23.83
CA PHE A 113 2.77 12.03 -24.69
C PHE A 113 2.53 11.62 -26.13
N GLY A 114 2.60 12.54 -27.06
CA GLY A 114 2.55 12.25 -28.49
C GLY A 114 3.81 11.50 -28.95
N LYS A 115 3.71 10.75 -30.06
CA LYS A 115 4.84 10.03 -30.66
C LYS A 115 6.03 10.94 -30.95
N GLY A 116 7.23 10.36 -30.85
CA GLY A 116 8.50 11.01 -31.12
C GLY A 116 9.33 11.27 -29.88
N LYS A 117 10.30 12.17 -30.02
CA LYS A 117 11.28 12.48 -28.99
C LYS A 117 10.74 13.53 -28.01
N TRP A 118 11.00 13.30 -26.72
CA TRP A 118 10.70 14.18 -25.62
C TRP A 118 11.94 14.37 -24.75
N TYR A 119 12.08 15.55 -24.14
CA TYR A 119 13.20 15.91 -23.24
C TYR A 119 12.65 16.17 -21.85
N TRP A 120 13.46 15.86 -20.85
CA TRP A 120 13.10 16.12 -19.46
C TRP A 120 14.32 16.36 -18.59
N GLN A 121 14.12 17.07 -17.51
CA GLN A 121 15.11 17.23 -16.43
C GLN A 121 14.39 17.53 -15.11
N HIS A 122 15.09 17.30 -14.01
CA HIS A 122 14.59 17.62 -12.69
C HIS A 122 15.53 18.61 -11.99
N ALA A 123 15.04 19.26 -10.94
CA ALA A 123 15.84 20.12 -10.07
C ALA A 123 15.51 19.85 -8.61
N TYR A 124 16.51 20.11 -7.78
CA TYR A 124 16.36 20.30 -6.35
C TYR A 124 16.17 21.80 -6.09
N VAL A 125 15.15 22.12 -5.30
CA VAL A 125 14.88 23.50 -4.90
C VAL A 125 15.04 23.58 -3.39
N ASP A 126 16.04 24.33 -2.92
CA ASP A 126 16.28 24.48 -1.49
C ASP A 126 15.34 25.51 -0.84
N LYS A 127 15.43 25.68 0.49
CA LYS A 127 14.60 26.63 1.24
C LYS A 127 14.80 28.10 0.80
N SER A 128 15.91 28.43 0.16
CA SER A 128 16.16 29.78 -0.39
C SER A 128 15.55 29.97 -1.79
N GLY A 129 14.99 28.90 -2.38
CA GLY A 129 14.48 28.90 -3.75
C GLY A 129 15.58 28.69 -4.80
N LYS A 130 16.80 28.35 -4.41
CA LYS A 130 17.89 28.04 -5.34
C LYS A 130 17.63 26.68 -5.99
N GLU A 131 17.70 26.65 -7.31
CA GLU A 131 17.51 25.46 -8.14
C GLU A 131 18.85 24.84 -8.54
N GLU A 132 18.96 23.53 -8.39
CA GLU A 132 20.06 22.72 -8.88
C GLU A 132 19.53 21.72 -9.91
N TRP A 133 19.72 22.03 -11.20
CA TRP A 133 19.19 21.26 -12.31
C TRP A 133 20.08 20.07 -12.66
N SER A 134 19.44 18.93 -12.98
CA SER A 134 20.08 17.77 -13.57
C SER A 134 20.53 18.04 -15.01
N PRO A 135 21.35 17.13 -15.63
CA PRO A 135 21.45 17.08 -17.07
C PRO A 135 20.08 16.94 -17.75
N VAL A 136 20.01 17.32 -19.02
CA VAL A 136 18.82 17.08 -19.83
C VAL A 136 18.83 15.64 -20.33
N TYR A 137 17.79 14.89 -20.01
CA TYR A 137 17.56 13.53 -20.50
C TYR A 137 16.54 13.58 -21.64
N HIS A 138 16.47 12.51 -22.43
CA HIS A 138 15.43 12.37 -23.45
C HIS A 138 14.91 10.93 -23.53
N PHE A 139 13.69 10.78 -24.04
CA PHE A 139 13.06 9.49 -24.29
C PHE A 139 12.23 9.51 -25.57
N TYR A 140 11.84 8.34 -26.04
CA TYR A 140 11.04 8.17 -27.24
C TYR A 140 9.71 7.48 -26.94
N VAL A 141 8.65 8.01 -27.55
CA VAL A 141 7.34 7.35 -27.68
C VAL A 141 7.21 6.86 -29.11
N ASP A 142 7.05 5.57 -29.32
CA ASP A 142 6.97 4.95 -30.63
C ASP A 142 5.78 4.00 -30.78
N ASP A 143 5.74 3.25 -31.88
CA ASP A 143 4.65 2.31 -32.17
C ASP A 143 4.63 1.08 -31.26
N GLN A 144 5.74 0.75 -30.58
CA GLN A 144 5.83 -0.33 -29.61
C GLN A 144 5.39 0.11 -28.20
N THR A 145 5.26 1.41 -27.96
CA THR A 145 4.87 1.98 -26.69
C THR A 145 3.38 1.70 -26.41
N ARG A 146 3.10 0.95 -25.36
CA ARG A 146 1.72 0.68 -24.93
C ARG A 146 1.14 1.93 -24.27
N THR A 147 -0.07 2.29 -24.66
CA THR A 147 -0.79 3.41 -24.05
C THR A 147 -1.56 2.93 -22.83
N PHE A 148 -1.38 3.62 -21.73
CA PHE A 148 -2.21 3.51 -20.53
C PHE A 148 -2.79 4.89 -20.21
N ASN A 149 -4.09 5.04 -20.45
CA ASN A 149 -4.79 6.29 -20.10
C ASN A 149 -5.41 6.12 -18.70
N PRO A 150 -4.75 6.62 -17.63
CA PRO A 150 -5.29 6.49 -16.30
C PRO A 150 -6.60 7.27 -16.18
N PRO A 151 -7.65 6.69 -15.56
CA PRO A 151 -8.87 7.42 -15.29
C PRO A 151 -8.58 8.58 -14.34
N SER A 152 -9.28 9.69 -14.51
CA SER A 152 -9.24 10.78 -13.55
C SER A 152 -9.84 10.33 -12.21
N LEU A 153 -9.44 10.99 -11.11
CA LEU A 153 -10.03 10.72 -9.81
C LEU A 153 -11.55 10.87 -9.83
N GLN A 154 -12.07 11.85 -10.55
CA GLN A 154 -13.51 12.08 -10.70
C GLN A 154 -14.21 10.91 -11.40
N GLU A 155 -13.62 10.36 -12.47
CA GLU A 155 -14.15 9.16 -13.13
C GLU A 155 -14.16 7.94 -12.24
N VAL A 156 -13.12 7.75 -11.40
CA VAL A 156 -13.06 6.67 -10.42
C VAL A 156 -14.15 6.85 -9.37
N LEU A 157 -14.25 8.04 -8.77
CA LEU A 157 -15.24 8.34 -7.72
C LEU A 157 -16.67 8.30 -8.23
N ALA A 158 -16.90 8.66 -9.49
CA ALA A 158 -18.23 8.57 -10.11
C ALA A 158 -18.73 7.12 -10.26
N LYS A 159 -17.80 6.16 -10.35
CA LYS A 159 -18.12 4.72 -10.43
C LYS A 159 -18.25 4.05 -9.05
N LEU A 160 -17.86 4.74 -7.98
CA LEU A 160 -17.99 4.19 -6.63
C LEU A 160 -19.47 4.06 -6.26
N PRO A 161 -19.94 2.88 -5.81
CA PRO A 161 -21.30 2.73 -5.32
C PRO A 161 -21.60 3.72 -4.18
N LYS A 162 -22.80 4.28 -4.20
CA LYS A 162 -23.23 5.28 -3.18
C LYS A 162 -23.77 4.62 -1.91
N THR A 163 -24.14 3.37 -2.03
CA THR A 163 -24.72 2.57 -0.93
C THR A 163 -23.74 1.51 -0.46
N HIS A 164 -23.79 1.16 0.82
CA HIS A 164 -23.03 0.06 1.39
C HIS A 164 -23.79 -1.28 1.28
N PRO A 165 -23.08 -2.40 1.16
CA PRO A 165 -21.61 -2.52 0.99
C PRO A 165 -21.16 -2.03 -0.38
N ARG A 166 -19.94 -1.47 -0.49
CA ARG A 166 -19.41 -0.88 -1.73
C ARG A 166 -17.98 -1.28 -2.08
N ILE A 167 -17.23 -1.90 -1.18
CA ILE A 167 -15.84 -2.32 -1.44
C ILE A 167 -15.67 -3.82 -1.65
N LEU A 168 -16.48 -4.66 -0.99
CA LEU A 168 -16.40 -6.11 -1.12
C LEU A 168 -17.39 -6.66 -2.14
N LEU A 169 -18.50 -5.97 -2.34
CA LEU A 169 -19.49 -6.25 -3.39
C LEU A 169 -20.29 -4.98 -3.70
N ASP A 170 -20.97 -4.99 -4.84
CA ASP A 170 -21.96 -3.97 -5.16
C ASP A 170 -23.31 -4.30 -4.52
N ALA A 171 -23.81 -3.41 -3.68
CA ALA A 171 -25.12 -3.58 -3.01
C ALA A 171 -26.27 -3.79 -4.02
N ASN A 172 -26.17 -3.26 -5.23
CA ASN A 172 -27.19 -3.41 -6.26
C ASN A 172 -27.22 -4.83 -6.89
N ASP A 173 -26.12 -5.59 -6.79
CA ASP A 173 -26.00 -6.97 -7.31
C ASP A 173 -25.98 -8.02 -6.19
N TRP A 174 -26.27 -7.63 -4.94
CA TRP A 174 -26.04 -8.46 -3.76
C TRP A 174 -26.79 -9.81 -3.83
N ASP A 175 -28.07 -9.83 -4.17
CA ASP A 175 -28.85 -11.05 -4.23
C ASP A 175 -28.34 -12.01 -5.31
N ASN A 176 -27.95 -11.49 -6.47
CA ASN A 176 -27.33 -12.28 -7.53
C ASN A 176 -25.97 -12.86 -7.10
N ILE A 177 -25.18 -12.12 -6.32
CA ILE A 177 -23.91 -12.60 -5.78
C ILE A 177 -24.15 -13.76 -4.81
N ILE A 178 -25.13 -13.67 -3.93
CA ILE A 178 -25.51 -14.77 -3.04
C ILE A 178 -25.89 -16.01 -3.84
N GLU A 179 -26.79 -15.88 -4.80
CA GLU A 179 -27.27 -17.03 -5.58
C GLU A 179 -26.14 -17.68 -6.40
N ARG A 180 -25.28 -16.91 -7.05
CA ARG A 180 -24.12 -17.42 -7.80
C ARG A 180 -23.11 -18.16 -6.93
N ASN A 181 -22.99 -17.79 -5.64
CA ASN A 181 -22.02 -18.38 -4.72
C ASN A 181 -22.61 -19.43 -3.78
N LYS A 182 -23.88 -19.75 -3.87
CA LYS A 182 -24.59 -20.67 -3.00
C LYS A 182 -23.92 -22.04 -2.85
N ASN A 183 -23.38 -22.56 -3.95
CA ASN A 183 -22.69 -23.87 -3.99
C ASN A 183 -21.16 -23.73 -4.17
N ASN A 184 -20.61 -22.54 -4.01
CA ASN A 184 -19.18 -22.31 -4.14
C ASN A 184 -18.46 -22.83 -2.88
N PRO A 185 -17.49 -23.78 -3.02
CA PRO A 185 -16.77 -24.34 -1.87
C PRO A 185 -16.04 -23.30 -1.01
N GLU A 186 -15.50 -22.25 -1.63
CA GLU A 186 -14.81 -21.18 -0.90
C GLU A 186 -15.81 -20.37 -0.06
N ALA A 187 -16.97 -20.02 -0.62
CA ALA A 187 -18.04 -19.36 0.12
C ALA A 187 -18.51 -20.20 1.31
N GLN A 188 -18.69 -21.52 1.12
CA GLN A 188 -19.05 -22.44 2.19
C GLN A 188 -17.98 -22.57 3.26
N ALA A 189 -16.69 -22.45 2.88
CA ALA A 189 -15.57 -22.45 3.84
C ALA A 189 -15.62 -21.23 4.78
N TYR A 190 -15.94 -20.04 4.26
CA TYR A 190 -16.14 -18.84 5.08
C TYR A 190 -17.32 -18.99 6.05
N ILE A 191 -18.46 -19.48 5.57
CA ILE A 191 -19.65 -19.73 6.41
C ILE A 191 -19.31 -20.75 7.50
N THR A 192 -18.64 -21.85 7.15
CA THR A 192 -18.22 -22.88 8.10
C THR A 192 -17.29 -22.31 9.18
N LYS A 193 -16.33 -21.47 8.77
CA LYS A 193 -15.41 -20.81 9.72
C LYS A 193 -16.16 -19.84 10.63
N ALA A 194 -17.05 -19.03 10.09
CA ALA A 194 -17.88 -18.13 10.87
C ALA A 194 -18.75 -18.87 11.89
N ASN A 195 -19.39 -19.98 11.51
CA ASN A 195 -20.17 -20.84 12.41
C ASN A 195 -19.34 -21.43 13.56
N LYS A 196 -18.07 -21.80 13.29
CA LYS A 196 -17.16 -22.22 14.37
C LYS A 196 -16.94 -21.09 15.38
N CYS A 197 -16.80 -19.84 14.92
CA CYS A 197 -16.64 -18.70 15.81
C CYS A 197 -17.87 -18.45 16.69
N LEU A 198 -19.09 -18.64 16.16
CA LEU A 198 -20.32 -18.49 16.94
C LEU A 198 -20.39 -19.48 18.12
N ASN A 199 -19.80 -20.67 17.97
CA ASN A 199 -19.78 -21.70 18.99
C ASN A 199 -18.63 -21.55 20.01
N HIS A 200 -17.76 -20.57 19.82
CA HIS A 200 -16.64 -20.32 20.73
C HIS A 200 -16.85 -18.96 21.43
N PRO A 201 -17.10 -18.95 22.73
CA PRO A 201 -17.35 -17.71 23.46
C PRO A 201 -16.15 -16.78 23.36
N LEU A 202 -16.43 -15.49 23.21
CA LEU A 202 -15.43 -14.44 23.26
C LEU A 202 -14.82 -14.43 24.66
N LYS A 203 -13.49 -14.51 24.72
CA LYS A 203 -12.69 -14.29 25.93
C LYS A 203 -12.18 -12.84 25.95
N HIS A 204 -11.61 -12.43 27.07
CA HIS A 204 -10.85 -11.18 27.13
C HIS A 204 -9.54 -11.33 26.37
N LEU A 205 -9.56 -10.93 25.10
CA LEU A 205 -8.47 -11.20 24.15
C LEU A 205 -7.15 -10.52 24.56
N GLU A 206 -7.21 -9.36 25.20
CA GLU A 206 -6.02 -8.66 25.70
C GLU A 206 -5.29 -9.50 26.77
N GLU A 207 -6.01 -10.28 27.57
CA GLU A 207 -5.44 -11.14 28.62
C GLU A 207 -4.74 -12.40 28.04
N GLU A 208 -5.04 -12.76 26.80
CA GLU A 208 -4.37 -13.86 26.11
C GLU A 208 -2.95 -13.50 25.63
N ILE A 209 -2.57 -12.23 25.66
CA ILE A 209 -1.25 -11.79 25.20
C ILE A 209 -0.20 -12.15 26.24
N ASP A 210 0.65 -13.11 25.92
CA ASP A 210 1.74 -13.53 26.83
C ASP A 210 2.87 -12.49 26.83
N THR A 211 2.91 -11.71 27.91
CA THR A 211 3.96 -10.71 28.14
C THR A 211 5.07 -11.19 29.06
N THR A 212 5.03 -12.43 29.57
CA THR A 212 5.95 -12.93 30.62
C THR A 212 7.43 -12.86 30.23
N GLN A 213 7.75 -13.10 28.98
CA GLN A 213 9.11 -12.96 28.47
C GLN A 213 9.42 -11.53 27.98
N VAL A 214 8.40 -10.81 27.55
CA VAL A 214 8.55 -9.44 27.03
C VAL A 214 9.00 -8.48 28.14
N VAL A 215 8.40 -8.58 29.31
CA VAL A 215 8.71 -7.70 30.47
C VAL A 215 10.13 -7.84 31.00
N LYS A 216 10.84 -8.91 30.63
CA LYS A 216 12.24 -9.14 30.99
C LYS A 216 13.23 -8.42 30.08
N LEU A 217 12.77 -7.88 28.96
CA LEU A 217 13.62 -7.21 27.99
C LEU A 217 13.93 -5.79 28.45
N THR A 218 15.20 -5.46 28.55
CA THR A 218 15.69 -4.12 28.97
C THR A 218 15.91 -3.18 27.79
N ASN A 219 16.19 -3.72 26.61
CA ASN A 219 16.33 -2.94 25.40
C ASN A 219 14.95 -2.54 24.87
N ILE A 220 14.70 -1.24 24.75
CA ILE A 220 13.38 -0.71 24.39
C ILE A 220 12.90 -1.16 23.00
N VAL A 221 13.81 -1.29 22.03
CA VAL A 221 13.47 -1.73 20.67
C VAL A 221 13.06 -3.21 20.68
N GLN A 222 13.84 -4.06 21.38
CA GLN A 222 13.51 -5.48 21.55
C GLN A 222 12.20 -5.66 22.31
N TYR A 223 11.98 -4.89 23.37
CA TYR A 223 10.73 -4.88 24.14
C TYR A 223 9.53 -4.56 23.25
N ARG A 224 9.59 -3.45 22.51
CA ARG A 224 8.50 -3.05 21.58
C ARG A 224 8.24 -4.11 20.53
N SER A 225 9.28 -4.59 19.86
CA SER A 225 9.15 -5.61 18.81
C SER A 225 8.57 -6.92 19.34
N ALA A 226 8.96 -7.34 20.53
CA ALA A 226 8.42 -8.54 21.16
C ALA A 226 6.95 -8.37 21.55
N LEU A 227 6.58 -7.21 22.09
CA LEU A 227 5.21 -6.90 22.47
C LEU A 227 4.27 -6.93 21.26
N ILE A 228 4.68 -6.29 20.17
CA ILE A 228 3.93 -6.28 18.89
C ILE A 228 3.78 -7.71 18.34
N ARG A 229 4.83 -8.52 18.41
CA ARG A 229 4.80 -9.91 17.94
C ARG A 229 3.82 -10.76 18.74
N GLU A 230 3.79 -10.63 20.07
CA GLU A 230 2.85 -11.39 20.90
C GLU A 230 1.40 -10.97 20.68
N SER A 231 1.14 -9.65 20.63
CA SER A 231 -0.21 -9.15 20.32
C SER A 231 -0.67 -9.53 18.91
N ARG A 232 0.25 -9.59 17.96
CA ARG A 232 -0.06 -9.95 16.56
C ARG A 232 -0.70 -11.34 16.44
N LYS A 233 -0.30 -12.31 17.24
CA LYS A 233 -0.89 -13.66 17.23
C LYS A 233 -2.41 -13.61 17.44
N ILE A 234 -2.85 -12.73 18.35
CA ILE A 234 -4.27 -12.56 18.64
C ILE A 234 -4.95 -11.74 17.57
N VAL A 235 -4.32 -10.64 17.15
CA VAL A 235 -4.85 -9.73 16.11
C VAL A 235 -5.05 -10.47 14.78
N ASP A 236 -4.06 -11.26 14.32
CA ASP A 236 -4.15 -12.02 13.05
C ASP A 236 -5.23 -13.11 13.13
N ARG A 237 -5.36 -13.77 14.29
CA ARG A 237 -6.41 -14.75 14.53
C ARG A 237 -7.80 -14.12 14.42
N GLU A 238 -8.00 -13.00 15.06
CA GLU A 238 -9.29 -12.33 15.07
C GLU A 238 -9.59 -11.61 13.73
N GLU A 239 -8.58 -11.14 13.01
CA GLU A 239 -8.77 -10.71 11.62
C GLU A 239 -9.41 -11.81 10.79
N ALA A 240 -8.83 -13.01 10.83
CA ALA A 240 -9.35 -14.14 10.08
C ALA A 240 -10.75 -14.59 10.53
N ASN A 241 -11.11 -14.39 11.78
CA ASN A 241 -12.45 -14.67 12.31
C ASN A 241 -13.46 -13.60 11.87
N ILE A 242 -13.11 -12.34 12.02
CA ILE A 242 -13.96 -11.20 11.63
C ILE A 242 -14.17 -11.19 10.11
N GLU A 243 -13.11 -11.45 9.33
CA GLU A 243 -13.23 -11.59 7.88
C GLU A 243 -14.21 -12.69 7.49
N ALA A 244 -14.14 -13.86 8.15
CA ALA A 244 -15.08 -14.94 7.90
C ALA A 244 -16.53 -14.52 8.21
N MET A 245 -16.76 -13.79 9.30
CA MET A 245 -18.09 -13.29 9.66
C MET A 245 -18.60 -12.21 8.69
N VAL A 246 -17.72 -11.29 8.27
CA VAL A 246 -18.05 -10.29 7.24
C VAL A 246 -18.50 -11.00 5.95
N ARG A 247 -17.72 -11.97 5.47
CA ARG A 247 -18.04 -12.71 4.25
C ARG A 247 -19.29 -13.58 4.41
N ALA A 248 -19.45 -14.25 5.54
CA ALA A 248 -20.64 -15.05 5.82
C ALA A 248 -21.90 -14.18 5.82
N TYR A 249 -21.86 -12.99 6.42
CA TYR A 249 -22.96 -12.02 6.35
C TYR A 249 -23.25 -11.60 4.90
N LEU A 250 -22.24 -11.26 4.13
CA LEU A 250 -22.39 -10.86 2.74
C LEU A 250 -22.94 -12.00 1.85
N LEU A 251 -22.72 -13.27 2.23
CA LEU A 251 -23.17 -14.45 1.51
C LEU A 251 -24.55 -14.95 1.96
N THR A 252 -25.04 -14.52 3.14
CA THR A 252 -26.29 -15.07 3.72
C THR A 252 -27.29 -14.02 4.17
N LYS A 253 -26.85 -12.78 4.39
CA LYS A 253 -27.56 -11.70 5.08
C LYS A 253 -27.96 -12.04 6.52
N ASP A 254 -27.42 -13.10 7.12
CA ASP A 254 -27.73 -13.47 8.50
C ASP A 254 -27.00 -12.55 9.48
N GLU A 255 -27.78 -11.79 10.26
CA GLU A 255 -27.28 -10.81 11.22
C GLU A 255 -26.51 -11.42 12.40
N VAL A 256 -26.59 -12.72 12.62
CA VAL A 256 -25.85 -13.40 13.69
C VAL A 256 -24.34 -13.16 13.55
N TYR A 257 -23.84 -13.13 12.31
CA TYR A 257 -22.46 -12.89 12.02
C TYR A 257 -22.02 -11.44 12.32
N TYR A 258 -22.90 -10.48 12.06
CA TYR A 258 -22.66 -9.10 12.49
C TYR A 258 -22.58 -9.00 14.01
N LYS A 259 -23.58 -9.55 14.74
CA LYS A 259 -23.66 -9.44 16.21
C LYS A 259 -22.43 -10.01 16.90
N GLU A 260 -21.95 -11.15 16.47
CA GLU A 260 -20.71 -11.73 17.05
C GLU A 260 -19.45 -11.02 16.55
N GLY A 261 -19.40 -10.67 15.26
CA GLY A 261 -18.24 -10.00 14.67
C GLY A 261 -17.97 -8.63 15.26
N ILE A 262 -19.01 -7.78 15.42
CA ILE A 262 -18.85 -6.45 16.00
C ILE A 262 -18.45 -6.51 17.48
N LYS A 263 -18.94 -7.50 18.22
CA LYS A 263 -18.53 -7.74 19.60
C LYS A 263 -17.05 -8.06 19.71
N ARG A 264 -16.51 -8.95 18.85
CA ARG A 264 -15.09 -9.29 18.81
C ARG A 264 -14.23 -8.11 18.39
N LEU A 265 -14.64 -7.37 17.38
CA LEU A 265 -13.92 -6.19 16.93
C LEU A 265 -13.89 -5.12 18.01
N SER A 266 -15.02 -4.87 18.68
CA SER A 266 -15.11 -3.90 19.78
C SER A 266 -14.22 -4.29 20.96
N GLU A 267 -14.11 -5.57 21.28
CA GLU A 267 -13.19 -6.06 22.32
C GLU A 267 -11.75 -5.67 22.00
N ILE A 268 -11.27 -5.96 20.78
CA ILE A 268 -9.90 -5.58 20.34
C ILE A 268 -9.72 -4.05 20.40
N LEU A 269 -10.68 -3.30 19.90
CA LEU A 269 -10.60 -1.84 19.87
C LEU A 269 -10.68 -1.19 21.27
N SER A 270 -11.09 -1.94 22.28
CA SER A 270 -11.13 -1.52 23.68
C SER A 270 -9.84 -1.75 24.46
N TRP A 271 -8.84 -2.42 23.87
CA TRP A 271 -7.58 -2.73 24.56
C TRP A 271 -6.90 -1.46 25.07
N LYS A 272 -6.48 -1.52 26.33
CA LYS A 272 -5.93 -0.35 27.04
C LYS A 272 -4.51 -0.01 26.61
N ASN A 273 -3.73 -1.03 26.26
CA ASN A 273 -2.35 -0.83 25.86
C ASN A 273 -2.22 -0.58 24.36
N SER A 274 -2.22 0.70 23.97
CA SER A 274 -2.08 1.10 22.57
C SER A 274 -0.79 0.63 21.91
N LYS A 275 0.24 0.25 22.68
CA LYS A 275 1.50 -0.29 22.15
C LYS A 275 1.32 -1.63 21.43
N TYR A 276 0.24 -2.37 21.72
CA TYR A 276 -0.10 -3.58 20.99
C TYR A 276 -0.40 -3.34 19.51
N PHE A 277 -0.82 -2.14 19.17
CA PHE A 277 -1.12 -1.74 17.80
C PHE A 277 0.00 -0.89 17.17
N ALA A 278 1.09 -0.68 17.88
CA ALA A 278 2.24 0.05 17.36
C ALA A 278 3.02 -0.85 16.40
N GLY A 279 2.93 -0.63 15.15
CA GLY A 279 3.61 -1.40 14.09
C GLY A 279 2.68 -1.57 12.90
N ASP A 280 3.27 -1.50 11.74
CA ASP A 280 2.53 -1.43 10.49
C ASP A 280 1.60 -2.62 10.28
N PHE A 281 2.05 -3.81 10.66
CA PHE A 281 1.24 -5.01 10.52
C PHE A 281 -0.02 -4.98 11.38
N ASN A 282 0.11 -4.78 12.70
CA ASN A 282 -1.05 -4.76 13.59
C ASN A 282 -1.98 -3.59 13.26
N ARG A 283 -1.40 -2.42 12.94
CA ARG A 283 -2.18 -1.24 12.56
C ARG A 283 -2.94 -1.47 11.25
N SER A 284 -2.31 -2.08 10.25
CA SER A 284 -2.98 -2.39 8.99
C SER A 284 -4.08 -3.43 9.16
N THR A 285 -3.87 -4.43 10.00
CA THR A 285 -4.89 -5.43 10.31
C THR A 285 -6.09 -4.78 11.01
N ILE A 286 -5.86 -3.89 11.98
CA ILE A 286 -6.95 -3.13 12.63
C ILE A 286 -7.71 -2.26 11.62
N LEU A 287 -6.99 -1.58 10.74
CA LEU A 287 -7.60 -0.77 9.68
C LEU A 287 -8.42 -1.65 8.72
N SER A 288 -7.90 -2.82 8.34
CA SER A 288 -8.57 -3.79 7.46
C SER A 288 -9.88 -4.30 8.07
N MET A 289 -9.82 -4.80 9.30
CA MET A 289 -11.00 -5.31 10.02
C MET A 289 -12.07 -4.22 10.18
N SER A 290 -11.67 -3.05 10.65
CA SER A 290 -12.58 -1.93 10.87
C SER A 290 -13.25 -1.46 9.59
N THR A 291 -12.48 -1.41 8.48
CA THR A 291 -12.99 -0.99 7.18
C THR A 291 -13.97 -2.00 6.60
N SER A 292 -13.62 -3.28 6.62
CA SER A 292 -14.48 -4.35 6.10
C SER A 292 -15.77 -4.49 6.91
N ALA A 293 -15.67 -4.39 8.23
CA ALA A 293 -16.83 -4.39 9.13
C ALA A 293 -17.73 -3.16 8.91
N TYR A 294 -17.14 -1.99 8.79
CA TYR A 294 -17.86 -0.75 8.53
C TYR A 294 -18.66 -0.82 7.24
N ASP A 295 -18.02 -1.26 6.14
CA ASP A 295 -18.66 -1.36 4.83
C ASP A 295 -19.76 -2.44 4.80
N ALA A 296 -19.43 -3.65 5.24
CA ALA A 296 -20.34 -4.78 5.15
C ALA A 296 -21.57 -4.64 6.08
N TRP A 297 -21.37 -4.13 7.27
CA TRP A 297 -22.43 -4.04 8.32
C TRP A 297 -23.03 -2.65 8.45
N TYR A 298 -22.73 -1.73 7.54
CA TYR A 298 -23.11 -0.32 7.61
C TYR A 298 -24.57 -0.07 8.03
N ASN A 299 -25.50 -0.82 7.44
CA ASN A 299 -26.93 -0.67 7.69
C ASN A 299 -27.40 -1.29 9.02
N LEU A 300 -26.56 -2.09 9.67
CA LEU A 300 -26.84 -2.76 10.94
C LEU A 300 -26.16 -2.06 12.13
N LEU A 301 -25.06 -1.33 11.87
CA LEU A 301 -24.29 -0.67 12.92
C LEU A 301 -25.11 0.39 13.66
N THR A 302 -25.03 0.36 14.98
CA THR A 302 -25.54 1.46 15.83
C THR A 302 -24.73 2.75 15.59
N PRO A 303 -25.26 3.93 15.97
CA PRO A 303 -24.52 5.18 15.87
C PRO A 303 -23.18 5.16 16.62
N GLU A 304 -23.13 4.51 17.78
CA GLU A 304 -21.93 4.37 18.60
C GLU A 304 -20.88 3.48 17.91
N GLU A 305 -21.30 2.36 17.35
CA GLU A 305 -20.42 1.47 16.58
C GLU A 305 -19.88 2.15 15.30
N LYS A 306 -20.73 2.85 14.55
CA LYS A 306 -20.30 3.67 13.42
C LYS A 306 -19.24 4.68 13.83
N LYS A 307 -19.48 5.41 14.92
CA LYS A 307 -18.54 6.40 15.44
C LYS A 307 -17.20 5.77 15.86
N LEU A 308 -17.25 4.60 16.51
CA LEU A 308 -16.05 3.85 16.90
C LEU A 308 -15.25 3.45 15.68
N LEU A 309 -15.87 2.81 14.69
CA LEU A 309 -15.20 2.33 13.48
C LEU A 309 -14.67 3.49 12.66
N LEU A 310 -15.43 4.54 12.41
CA LEU A 310 -14.98 5.73 11.68
C LEU A 310 -13.78 6.40 12.34
N ARG A 311 -13.80 6.54 13.68
CA ARG A 311 -12.63 7.06 14.42
C ARG A 311 -11.40 6.18 14.21
N THR A 312 -11.57 4.87 14.36
CA THR A 312 -10.48 3.90 14.19
C THR A 312 -9.91 3.94 12.77
N ILE A 313 -10.77 3.98 11.76
CA ILE A 313 -10.38 4.08 10.33
C ILE A 313 -9.62 5.39 10.08
N ARG A 314 -10.17 6.51 10.55
CA ARG A 314 -9.53 7.83 10.40
C ARG A 314 -8.16 7.87 11.05
N ASP A 315 -8.05 7.46 12.31
CA ASP A 315 -6.83 7.63 13.10
C ASP A 315 -5.70 6.71 12.58
N ASN A 316 -6.00 5.49 12.14
CA ASN A 316 -5.02 4.63 11.51
C ASN A 316 -4.74 5.03 10.05
N GLY A 317 -5.76 5.44 9.31
CA GLY A 317 -5.63 5.92 7.93
C GLY A 317 -4.75 7.17 7.83
N LYS A 318 -4.92 8.14 8.74
CA LYS A 318 -4.06 9.34 8.82
C LYS A 318 -2.59 8.97 9.00
N LYS A 319 -2.26 8.05 9.90
CA LYS A 319 -0.88 7.63 10.13
C LYS A 319 -0.25 7.07 8.85
N PHE A 320 -0.92 6.14 8.18
CA PHE A 320 -0.43 5.59 6.91
C PHE A 320 -0.37 6.65 5.80
N TYR A 321 -1.35 7.55 5.74
CA TYR A 321 -1.32 8.64 4.77
C TYR A 321 -0.11 9.56 4.98
N HIS A 322 0.16 9.97 6.22
CA HIS A 322 1.34 10.80 6.55
C HIS A 322 2.65 10.08 6.25
N GLU A 323 2.71 8.79 6.53
CA GLU A 323 3.85 7.96 6.22
C GLU A 323 4.12 7.90 4.71
N TYR A 324 3.07 7.68 3.89
CA TYR A 324 3.19 7.72 2.43
C TYR A 324 3.58 9.09 1.91
N VAL A 325 2.93 10.13 2.41
CA VAL A 325 3.17 11.51 1.97
C VAL A 325 4.56 11.99 2.36
N ASN A 326 5.10 11.54 3.47
CA ASN A 326 6.35 12.07 4.01
C ASN A 326 7.57 11.17 3.78
N HIS A 327 7.39 9.84 3.67
CA HIS A 327 8.52 8.91 3.72
C HIS A 327 8.52 7.79 2.71
N LEU A 328 7.41 7.08 2.57
CA LEU A 328 7.41 5.79 1.90
C LEU A 328 7.38 5.87 0.39
N GLU A 329 6.89 6.95 -0.18
CA GLU A 329 6.75 7.04 -1.63
C GLU A 329 8.08 6.96 -2.37
N ASN A 330 9.16 7.42 -1.75
CA ASN A 330 10.51 7.28 -2.29
C ASN A 330 11.08 5.86 -2.15
N ARG A 331 10.39 4.97 -1.44
CA ARG A 331 10.85 3.60 -1.12
C ARG A 331 9.89 2.50 -1.52
N ILE A 332 8.85 2.86 -2.20
CA ILE A 332 7.75 1.98 -2.58
C ILE A 332 8.23 0.69 -3.23
N ALA A 333 9.28 0.76 -4.05
CA ALA A 333 9.74 -0.38 -4.82
C ALA A 333 10.30 -1.52 -3.94
N ASP A 334 10.81 -1.22 -2.75
CA ASP A 334 11.59 -2.16 -1.96
C ASP A 334 10.91 -2.66 -0.69
N ASN A 335 9.74 -2.11 -0.35
CA ASN A 335 9.10 -2.42 0.91
C ASN A 335 7.79 -3.19 0.72
N HIS A 336 7.79 -4.47 1.11
CA HIS A 336 6.58 -5.32 1.07
C HIS A 336 5.44 -4.80 1.98
N VAL A 337 5.74 -4.05 3.02
CA VAL A 337 4.75 -3.43 3.91
C VAL A 337 3.89 -2.44 3.14
N TRP A 338 4.47 -1.72 2.18
CA TRP A 338 3.74 -0.80 1.32
C TRP A 338 2.59 -1.47 0.56
N GLN A 339 2.82 -2.61 -0.05
CA GLN A 339 1.78 -3.29 -0.83
C GLN A 339 0.55 -3.63 0.02
N MET A 340 0.78 -4.04 1.26
CA MET A 340 -0.27 -4.38 2.20
C MET A 340 -1.00 -3.14 2.71
N THR A 341 -0.26 -2.16 3.21
CA THR A 341 -0.84 -0.95 3.82
C THR A 341 -1.53 -0.06 2.79
N PHE A 342 -0.96 0.08 1.59
CA PHE A 342 -1.56 0.87 0.51
C PHE A 342 -2.90 0.31 0.04
N ARG A 343 -3.00 -1.02 -0.12
CA ARG A 343 -4.28 -1.66 -0.44
C ARG A 343 -5.34 -1.33 0.59
N ILE A 344 -5.01 -1.47 1.87
CA ILE A 344 -5.96 -1.26 2.98
C ILE A 344 -6.33 0.22 3.10
N LEU A 345 -5.39 1.13 2.91
CA LEU A 345 -5.66 2.57 2.92
C LEU A 345 -6.63 2.98 1.79
N ASN A 346 -6.46 2.42 0.58
CA ASN A 346 -7.41 2.65 -0.51
C ASN A 346 -8.80 2.08 -0.20
N MET A 347 -8.88 0.86 0.36
CA MET A 347 -10.16 0.29 0.81
C MET A 347 -10.84 1.20 1.82
N ALA A 348 -10.10 1.71 2.81
CA ALA A 348 -10.62 2.62 3.82
C ALA A 348 -11.13 3.93 3.21
N ALA A 349 -10.37 4.51 2.28
CA ALA A 349 -10.77 5.73 1.57
C ALA A 349 -12.07 5.53 0.78
N PHE A 350 -12.22 4.43 0.06
CA PHE A 350 -13.43 4.14 -0.70
C PHE A 350 -14.62 3.80 0.21
N ALA A 351 -14.40 3.01 1.26
CA ALA A 351 -15.46 2.66 2.20
C ALA A 351 -16.06 3.88 2.90
N THR A 352 -15.23 4.87 3.22
CA THR A 352 -15.65 6.05 3.99
C THR A 352 -15.79 7.32 3.15
N TYR A 353 -15.73 7.20 1.82
CA TYR A 353 -15.84 8.35 0.92
C TYR A 353 -17.18 9.11 1.14
N GLY A 354 -17.06 10.41 1.41
CA GLY A 354 -18.20 11.28 1.69
C GLY A 354 -18.70 11.24 3.14
N GLU A 355 -18.12 10.41 4.02
CA GLU A 355 -18.58 10.20 5.40
C GLU A 355 -17.57 10.66 6.44
N LEU A 356 -16.28 10.62 6.12
CA LEU A 356 -15.26 11.27 6.92
C LEU A 356 -15.07 12.72 6.44
N PRO A 357 -15.02 13.70 7.36
CA PRO A 357 -14.69 15.05 6.99
C PRO A 357 -13.29 15.07 6.37
N MET A 358 -13.18 15.66 5.19
CA MET A 358 -11.87 15.98 4.61
C MET A 358 -11.26 17.11 5.45
N SER A 359 -10.34 16.75 6.32
CA SER A 359 -9.56 17.69 7.13
C SER A 359 -8.17 17.85 6.57
#